data_042276433857c474cb483718e75df4f4
#
_entry.id   042276433857c474cb483718e75df4f4
#
_cell.length_a   1.000
_cell.length_b   1.000
_cell.length_c   1.000
_cell.angle_alpha   90.00
_cell.angle_beta   90.00
_cell.angle_gamma   90.00
#
_symmetry.space_group_name_H-M   'P 1'
#
loop_
_entity.id
_entity.type
_entity.pdbx_description
1 polymer ?
#
loop_
_entity_poly.entity_id
_entity_poly.type
_entity_poly.pdbx_seq_one_letter_code
_entity_poly.pdbx_strand_id
1 'polypeptide(L)'
;MKQHTNQPSGSTPALQPASEHAFPFAALQGYPQLRQALLLAAVDPGIGGVLISGPRGTAKSTAARALAALLPDAPFISLPLAASLEQLVGTLDLENVLRDGQVQFLPGLIARAHGGILYVDEVNLLPDALVDALLDVAASGVNVIERDGISQRHAARFVLI
;
A
#
# COMPACT_ATOMS: atom_id res chain seq x y z
N MET A 1 49.40 5.55 -8.71
CA MET A 1 48.23 6.07 -9.39
C MET A 1 47.14 4.96 -9.29
N LYS A 2 46.34 4.97 -8.20
CA LYS A 2 45.27 3.99 -7.96
C LYS A 2 43.94 4.67 -8.18
N GLN A 3 43.20 4.19 -9.17
CA GLN A 3 41.82 4.67 -9.46
C GLN A 3 40.86 3.99 -8.47
N HIS A 4 40.17 4.79 -7.66
CA HIS A 4 39.03 4.37 -6.88
C HIS A 4 37.78 4.48 -7.76
N THR A 5 37.26 3.34 -8.19
CA THR A 5 35.91 3.26 -8.77
C THR A 5 34.89 3.26 -7.64
N ASN A 6 34.17 4.37 -7.52
CA ASN A 6 33.04 4.54 -6.62
C ASN A 6 31.79 4.00 -7.32
N GLN A 7 31.28 2.84 -6.86
CA GLN A 7 29.96 2.34 -7.29
C GLN A 7 28.88 2.93 -6.37
N PRO A 8 27.80 3.50 -6.91
CA PRO A 8 26.65 3.87 -6.09
C PRO A 8 25.82 2.61 -5.79
N SER A 9 25.83 2.20 -4.54
CA SER A 9 24.95 1.15 -4.02
C SER A 9 23.54 1.70 -3.79
N GLY A 10 22.74 1.80 -4.85
CA GLY A 10 21.30 1.98 -4.77
C GLY A 10 20.63 0.62 -4.48
N SER A 11 20.47 0.25 -3.23
CA SER A 11 19.67 -0.90 -2.85
C SER A 11 18.18 -0.56 -2.96
N THR A 12 17.59 -0.90 -4.10
CA THR A 12 16.13 -1.02 -4.22
C THR A 12 15.65 -2.06 -3.20
N PRO A 13 14.71 -1.73 -2.29
CA PRO A 13 14.17 -2.75 -1.39
C PRO A 13 13.46 -3.80 -2.23
N ALA A 14 13.99 -5.02 -2.21
CA ALA A 14 13.40 -6.16 -2.88
C ALA A 14 11.97 -6.38 -2.38
N LEU A 15 11.03 -6.51 -3.30
CA LEU A 15 9.69 -7.04 -3.04
C LEU A 15 9.89 -8.41 -2.37
N GLN A 16 9.52 -8.51 -1.09
CA GLN A 16 9.57 -9.80 -0.40
C GLN A 16 8.46 -10.67 -1.01
N PRO A 17 8.78 -11.81 -1.62
CA PRO A 17 7.76 -12.75 -2.04
C PRO A 17 6.97 -13.19 -0.80
N ALA A 18 5.66 -13.37 -0.96
CA ALA A 18 4.81 -13.92 0.08
C ALA A 18 5.49 -15.19 0.61
N SER A 19 5.89 -15.17 1.88
CA SER A 19 6.72 -16.20 2.48
C SER A 19 6.10 -17.59 2.28
N GLU A 20 6.92 -18.60 1.97
CA GLU A 20 6.54 -20.02 1.80
C GLU A 20 5.77 -20.62 3.01
N HIS A 21 5.54 -19.84 4.06
CA HIS A 21 4.88 -20.23 5.31
C HIS A 21 3.70 -19.30 5.69
N ALA A 22 3.01 -18.73 4.68
CA ALA A 22 1.81 -17.94 4.97
C ALA A 22 0.72 -18.85 5.59
N PHE A 23 0.09 -18.37 6.66
CA PHE A 23 -1.02 -19.08 7.30
C PHE A 23 -2.14 -19.27 6.26
N PRO A 24 -2.64 -20.53 6.04
CA PRO A 24 -3.65 -20.77 5.02
C PRO A 24 -4.96 -20.03 5.33
N PHE A 25 -5.50 -19.30 4.36
CA PHE A 25 -6.76 -18.58 4.53
C PHE A 25 -7.92 -19.50 4.93
N ALA A 26 -7.95 -20.73 4.40
CA ALA A 26 -8.94 -21.75 4.76
C ALA A 26 -8.88 -22.18 6.23
N ALA A 27 -7.73 -21.99 6.89
CA ALA A 27 -7.53 -22.33 8.30
C ALA A 27 -8.01 -21.22 9.26
N LEU A 28 -8.49 -20.07 8.77
CA LEU A 28 -9.16 -19.04 9.57
C LEU A 28 -10.52 -19.58 10.06
N GLN A 29 -10.51 -20.25 11.22
CA GLN A 29 -11.71 -20.79 11.84
C GLN A 29 -12.35 -19.78 12.80
N GLY A 30 -13.68 -19.88 13.01
CA GLY A 30 -14.40 -19.07 14.00
C GLY A 30 -14.81 -17.67 13.57
N TYR A 31 -14.43 -17.21 12.36
CA TYR A 31 -14.73 -15.85 11.85
C TYR A 31 -15.35 -15.88 10.44
N PRO A 32 -16.54 -16.47 10.25
CA PRO A 32 -17.12 -16.62 8.91
C PRO A 32 -17.41 -15.29 8.23
N GLN A 33 -17.89 -14.29 8.98
CA GLN A 33 -18.17 -12.95 8.45
C GLN A 33 -16.90 -12.23 8.00
N LEU A 34 -15.82 -12.33 8.77
CA LEU A 34 -14.51 -11.77 8.39
C LEU A 34 -14.00 -12.40 7.10
N ARG A 35 -14.05 -13.74 7.00
CA ARG A 35 -13.63 -14.46 5.79
C ARG A 35 -14.44 -14.01 4.58
N GLN A 36 -15.77 -13.91 4.73
CA GLN A 36 -16.66 -13.47 3.67
C GLN A 36 -16.36 -12.04 3.24
N ALA A 37 -16.22 -11.10 4.18
CA ALA A 37 -15.91 -9.71 3.89
C ALA A 37 -14.58 -9.56 3.13
N LEU A 38 -13.53 -10.26 3.57
CA LEU A 38 -12.23 -10.23 2.91
C LEU A 38 -12.29 -10.80 1.49
N LEU A 39 -13.01 -11.91 1.28
CA LEU A 39 -13.17 -12.48 -0.06
C LEU A 39 -13.98 -11.57 -0.99
N LEU A 40 -15.05 -10.95 -0.50
CA LEU A 40 -15.83 -10.00 -1.29
C LEU A 40 -15.00 -8.79 -1.72
N ALA A 41 -14.22 -8.22 -0.80
CA ALA A 41 -13.35 -7.10 -1.11
C ALA A 41 -12.21 -7.49 -2.10
N ALA A 42 -11.73 -8.73 -2.05
CA ALA A 42 -10.74 -9.23 -3.00
C ALA A 42 -11.33 -9.44 -4.40
N VAL A 43 -12.61 -9.83 -4.49
CA VAL A 43 -13.32 -10.00 -5.78
C VAL A 43 -13.69 -8.65 -6.39
N ASP A 44 -14.11 -7.70 -5.55
CA ASP A 44 -14.46 -6.35 -5.97
C ASP A 44 -13.77 -5.29 -5.09
N PRO A 45 -12.59 -4.82 -5.49
CA PRO A 45 -11.91 -3.72 -4.79
C PRO A 45 -12.70 -2.41 -4.77
N GLY A 46 -13.74 -2.26 -5.61
CA GLY A 46 -14.64 -1.11 -5.61
C GLY A 46 -15.50 -0.99 -4.34
N ILE A 47 -15.54 -2.03 -3.50
CA ILE A 47 -16.14 -1.97 -2.15
C ILE A 47 -15.40 -0.96 -1.24
N GLY A 48 -14.16 -0.61 -1.57
CA GLY A 48 -13.35 0.38 -0.87
C GLY A 48 -12.48 -0.19 0.24
N GLY A 49 -12.90 -1.26 0.92
CA GLY A 49 -12.08 -1.90 1.95
C GLY A 49 -12.86 -2.65 3.03
N VAL A 50 -12.12 -3.20 4.00
CA VAL A 50 -12.67 -3.95 5.13
C VAL A 50 -12.08 -3.44 6.44
N LEU A 51 -12.92 -2.87 7.29
CA LEU A 51 -12.52 -2.51 8.66
C LEU A 51 -12.70 -3.70 9.59
N ILE A 52 -11.60 -4.18 10.18
CA ILE A 52 -11.58 -5.26 11.13
C ILE A 52 -11.48 -4.72 12.55
N SER A 53 -12.55 -4.76 13.31
CA SER A 53 -12.57 -4.37 14.72
C SER A 53 -12.46 -5.59 15.64
N GLY A 54 -11.68 -5.47 16.71
CA GLY A 54 -11.51 -6.51 17.71
C GLY A 54 -10.27 -6.31 18.57
N PRO A 55 -10.17 -7.04 19.70
CA PRO A 55 -9.04 -6.90 20.62
C PRO A 55 -7.71 -7.31 19.96
N ARG A 56 -6.61 -6.94 20.59
CA ARG A 56 -5.26 -7.37 20.16
C ARG A 56 -5.15 -8.90 20.22
N GLY A 57 -4.38 -9.47 19.31
CA GLY A 57 -4.18 -10.94 19.27
C GLY A 57 -5.27 -11.74 18.56
N THR A 58 -6.28 -11.10 17.96
CA THR A 58 -7.36 -11.77 17.20
C THR A 58 -7.00 -12.09 15.75
N ALA A 59 -5.73 -12.24 15.44
CA ALA A 59 -5.22 -12.64 14.12
C ALA A 59 -5.64 -11.72 12.94
N LYS A 60 -5.93 -10.43 13.18
CA LYS A 60 -6.33 -9.47 12.12
C LYS A 60 -5.28 -9.37 11.01
N SER A 61 -4.03 -9.10 11.38
CA SER A 61 -2.91 -9.04 10.43
C SER A 61 -2.63 -10.38 9.76
N THR A 62 -2.82 -11.49 10.49
CA THR A 62 -2.70 -12.85 9.92
C THR A 62 -3.77 -13.08 8.85
N ALA A 63 -5.00 -12.64 9.08
CA ALA A 63 -6.10 -12.78 8.11
C ALA A 63 -5.83 -11.97 6.84
N ALA A 64 -5.33 -10.73 6.96
CA ALA A 64 -4.96 -9.90 5.82
C ALA A 64 -3.82 -10.52 4.99
N ARG A 65 -2.77 -11.06 5.65
CA ARG A 65 -1.68 -11.76 4.97
C ARG A 65 -2.12 -13.07 4.34
N ALA A 66 -3.02 -13.81 5.00
CA ALA A 66 -3.59 -15.04 4.47
C ALA A 66 -4.43 -14.77 3.21
N LEU A 67 -5.16 -13.63 3.16
CA LEU A 67 -5.83 -13.19 1.94
C LEU A 67 -4.82 -12.88 0.82
N ALA A 68 -3.74 -12.17 1.12
CA ALA A 68 -2.71 -11.86 0.14
C ALA A 68 -2.11 -13.14 -0.49
N ALA A 69 -1.96 -14.20 0.30
CA ALA A 69 -1.47 -15.48 -0.20
C ALA A 69 -2.42 -16.19 -1.20
N LEU A 70 -3.70 -15.77 -1.26
CA LEU A 70 -4.66 -16.24 -2.27
C LEU A 70 -4.59 -15.46 -3.58
N LEU A 71 -3.93 -14.31 -3.57
CA LEU A 71 -3.84 -13.40 -4.71
C LEU A 71 -2.39 -13.44 -5.24
N PRO A 72 -2.05 -14.40 -6.10
CA PRO A 72 -0.71 -14.51 -6.63
C PRO A 72 -0.36 -13.22 -7.39
N ASP A 73 0.89 -12.76 -7.20
CA ASP A 73 1.43 -11.54 -7.80
C ASP A 73 0.82 -10.21 -7.29
N ALA A 74 -0.16 -10.26 -6.38
CA ALA A 74 -0.73 -9.06 -5.78
C ALA A 74 0.22 -8.49 -4.70
N PRO A 75 0.60 -7.21 -4.76
CA PRO A 75 1.44 -6.60 -3.74
C PRO A 75 0.69 -6.53 -2.40
N PHE A 76 1.39 -6.86 -1.31
CA PHE A 76 0.94 -6.61 0.05
C PHE A 76 1.78 -5.49 0.65
N ILE A 77 1.17 -4.33 0.79
CA ILE A 77 1.83 -3.13 1.32
C ILE A 77 1.28 -2.84 2.71
N SER A 78 2.16 -2.72 3.69
CA SER A 78 1.79 -2.31 5.05
C SER A 78 2.10 -0.83 5.22
N LEU A 79 1.14 -0.04 5.71
CA LEU A 79 1.32 1.37 6.02
C LEU A 79 1.92 1.49 7.42
N PRO A 80 3.13 2.08 7.58
CA PRO A 80 3.68 2.38 8.89
C PRO A 80 2.89 3.51 9.57
N LEU A 81 2.67 3.44 10.89
CA LEU A 81 2.02 4.52 11.65
C LEU A 81 2.76 5.87 11.57
N ALA A 82 4.08 5.81 11.40
CA ALA A 82 4.93 7.01 11.25
C ALA A 82 5.07 7.49 9.81
N ALA A 83 4.27 6.97 8.87
CA ALA A 83 4.33 7.40 7.48
C ALA A 83 3.91 8.87 7.34
N SER A 84 4.59 9.62 6.47
CA SER A 84 4.16 10.94 6.06
C SER A 84 3.13 10.86 4.93
N LEU A 85 2.40 11.97 4.69
CA LEU A 85 1.48 12.06 3.56
C LEU A 85 2.23 11.87 2.22
N GLU A 86 3.42 12.43 2.07
CA GLU A 86 4.24 12.24 0.87
C GLU A 86 4.66 10.79 0.66
N GLN A 87 4.99 10.07 1.73
CA GLN A 87 5.28 8.63 1.63
C GLN A 87 4.04 7.83 1.23
N LEU A 88 2.85 8.24 1.65
CA LEU A 88 1.60 7.59 1.31
C LEU A 88 1.22 7.82 -0.15
N VAL A 89 1.06 9.09 -0.55
CA VAL A 89 0.55 9.44 -1.88
C VAL A 89 1.63 9.47 -2.97
N GLY A 90 2.89 9.66 -2.58
CA GLY A 90 4.00 9.91 -3.48
C GLY A 90 4.32 11.40 -3.62
N THR A 91 5.34 11.71 -4.37
CA THR A 91 5.80 13.10 -4.60
C THR A 91 6.31 13.28 -6.02
N LEU A 92 6.49 14.54 -6.42
CA LEU A 92 7.14 14.89 -7.68
C LEU A 92 8.61 15.22 -7.40
N ASP A 93 9.51 14.64 -8.19
CA ASP A 93 10.93 14.95 -8.15
C ASP A 93 11.20 16.25 -8.93
N LEU A 94 11.23 17.35 -8.18
CA LEU A 94 11.47 18.68 -8.76
C LEU A 94 12.94 18.93 -9.08
N GLU A 95 13.88 18.19 -8.49
CA GLU A 95 15.32 18.35 -8.77
C GLU A 95 15.62 17.90 -10.20
N ASN A 96 15.01 16.83 -10.67
CA ASN A 96 15.14 16.37 -12.04
C ASN A 96 14.43 17.29 -13.04
N VAL A 97 13.36 17.99 -12.63
CA VAL A 97 12.72 19.02 -13.48
C VAL A 97 13.68 20.14 -13.81
N LEU A 98 14.45 20.61 -12.83
CA LEU A 98 15.40 21.71 -12.99
C LEU A 98 16.62 21.30 -13.84
N ARG A 99 16.98 20.01 -13.82
CA ARG A 99 18.16 19.48 -14.53
C ARG A 99 17.87 19.02 -15.95
N ASP A 100 16.75 18.32 -16.14
CA ASP A 100 16.43 17.62 -17.39
C ASP A 100 15.10 18.08 -18.03
N GLY A 101 14.38 19.02 -17.40
CA GLY A 101 13.09 19.53 -17.88
C GLY A 101 11.94 18.51 -17.83
N GLN A 102 12.15 17.36 -17.19
CA GLN A 102 11.14 16.31 -17.09
C GLN A 102 10.64 16.14 -15.66
N VAL A 103 9.32 16.17 -15.49
CA VAL A 103 8.68 15.85 -14.21
C VAL A 103 8.76 14.34 -13.99
N GLN A 104 9.47 13.91 -12.96
CA GLN A 104 9.50 12.52 -12.56
C GLN A 104 8.59 12.31 -11.33
N PHE A 105 7.69 11.34 -11.42
CA PHE A 105 6.86 10.92 -10.29
C PHE A 105 7.61 9.88 -9.45
N LEU A 106 7.70 10.13 -8.14
CA LEU A 106 8.17 9.19 -7.14
C LEU A 106 6.97 8.50 -6.47
N PRO A 107 6.70 7.22 -6.81
CA PRO A 107 5.49 6.53 -6.35
C PRO A 107 5.50 6.29 -4.85
N GLY A 108 4.41 6.67 -4.17
CA GLY A 108 4.15 6.38 -2.77
C GLY A 108 3.62 4.96 -2.53
N LEU A 109 3.22 4.70 -1.27
CA LEU A 109 2.69 3.39 -0.86
C LEU A 109 1.38 3.04 -1.59
N ILE A 110 0.52 4.02 -1.85
CA ILE A 110 -0.72 3.86 -2.60
C ILE A 110 -0.46 3.34 -4.02
N ALA A 111 0.49 3.94 -4.73
CA ALA A 111 0.86 3.50 -6.08
C ALA A 111 1.43 2.07 -6.07
N ARG A 112 2.23 1.75 -5.06
CA ARG A 112 2.83 0.42 -4.88
C ARG A 112 1.81 -0.65 -4.51
N ALA A 113 0.69 -0.27 -3.88
CA ALA A 113 -0.40 -1.18 -3.51
C ALA A 113 -1.37 -1.46 -4.67
N HIS A 114 -1.21 -0.79 -5.82
CA HIS A 114 -2.12 -0.96 -6.96
C HIS A 114 -2.21 -2.44 -7.40
N GLY A 115 -3.42 -2.94 -7.54
CA GLY A 115 -3.69 -4.34 -7.87
C GLY A 115 -3.54 -5.32 -6.71
N GLY A 116 -3.33 -4.84 -5.48
CA GLY A 116 -3.08 -5.66 -4.32
C GLY A 116 -3.80 -5.23 -3.05
N ILE A 117 -3.12 -5.32 -1.93
CA ILE A 117 -3.65 -5.02 -0.60
C ILE A 117 -2.82 -3.91 0.04
N LEU A 118 -3.51 -2.88 0.56
CA LEU A 118 -2.95 -1.89 1.47
C LEU A 118 -3.46 -2.18 2.88
N TYR A 119 -2.57 -2.65 3.74
CA TYR A 119 -2.87 -2.99 5.12
C TYR A 119 -2.49 -1.86 6.08
N VAL A 120 -3.43 -1.46 6.93
CA VAL A 120 -3.26 -0.43 7.95
C VAL A 120 -3.51 -1.05 9.32
N ASP A 121 -2.47 -1.18 10.12
CA ASP A 121 -2.65 -1.60 11.51
C ASP A 121 -2.98 -0.39 12.39
N GLU A 122 -3.96 -0.55 13.29
CA GLU A 122 -4.38 0.49 14.23
C GLU A 122 -4.71 1.85 13.55
N VAL A 123 -5.60 1.82 12.56
CA VAL A 123 -6.02 3.02 11.79
C VAL A 123 -6.43 4.21 12.66
N ASN A 124 -6.94 3.95 13.88
CA ASN A 124 -7.31 4.96 14.88
C ASN A 124 -6.11 5.77 15.42
N LEU A 125 -4.88 5.35 15.14
CA LEU A 125 -3.66 6.07 15.53
C LEU A 125 -3.08 6.90 14.38
N LEU A 126 -3.62 6.78 13.17
CA LEU A 126 -3.17 7.58 12.04
C LEU A 126 -3.66 9.03 12.17
N PRO A 127 -2.86 10.00 11.71
CA PRO A 127 -3.33 11.37 11.52
C PRO A 127 -4.52 11.44 10.54
N ASP A 128 -5.50 12.32 10.83
CA ASP A 128 -6.71 12.46 10.01
C ASP A 128 -6.40 12.68 8.52
N ALA A 129 -5.39 13.49 8.21
CA ALA A 129 -4.98 13.74 6.82
C ALA A 129 -4.56 12.48 6.05
N LEU A 130 -3.97 11.49 6.72
CA LEU A 130 -3.65 10.20 6.10
C LEU A 130 -4.90 9.35 5.92
N VAL A 131 -5.81 9.36 6.89
CA VAL A 131 -7.08 8.63 6.81
C VAL A 131 -7.93 9.18 5.68
N ASP A 132 -8.07 10.50 5.58
CA ASP A 132 -8.83 11.15 4.51
C ASP A 132 -8.26 10.81 3.12
N ALA A 133 -6.94 10.90 2.95
CA ALA A 133 -6.28 10.54 1.70
C ALA A 133 -6.49 9.05 1.33
N LEU A 134 -6.43 8.15 2.32
CA LEU A 134 -6.67 6.72 2.11
C LEU A 134 -8.10 6.45 1.66
N LEU A 135 -9.09 7.05 2.33
CA LEU A 135 -10.51 6.86 2.03
C LEU A 135 -10.88 7.44 0.67
N ASP A 136 -10.36 8.62 0.33
CA ASP A 136 -10.59 9.25 -0.98
C ASP A 136 -10.08 8.37 -2.12
N VAL A 137 -8.83 7.89 -2.01
CA VAL A 137 -8.24 7.02 -3.03
C VAL A 137 -8.92 5.65 -3.08
N ALA A 138 -9.27 5.06 -1.93
CA ALA A 138 -9.97 3.77 -1.89
C ALA A 138 -11.34 3.87 -2.56
N ALA A 139 -12.05 4.99 -2.43
CA ALA A 139 -13.34 5.23 -3.04
C ALA A 139 -13.24 5.55 -4.54
N SER A 140 -12.26 6.38 -4.94
CA SER A 140 -12.12 6.85 -6.33
C SER A 140 -11.35 5.88 -7.23
N GLY A 141 -10.46 5.08 -6.65
CA GLY A 141 -9.50 4.22 -7.38
C GLY A 141 -8.44 4.99 -8.13
N VAL A 142 -8.27 6.29 -7.81
CA VAL A 142 -7.31 7.18 -8.45
C VAL A 142 -6.60 8.01 -7.38
N ASN A 143 -5.28 8.06 -7.44
CA ASN A 143 -4.50 9.00 -6.64
C ASN A 143 -4.14 10.23 -7.48
N VAL A 144 -4.35 11.42 -6.92
CA VAL A 144 -4.02 12.71 -7.54
C VAL A 144 -3.02 13.43 -6.65
N ILE A 145 -1.90 13.82 -7.26
CA ILE A 145 -0.85 14.58 -6.58
C ILE A 145 -0.74 15.93 -7.27
N GLU A 146 -0.92 16.99 -6.48
CA GLU A 146 -0.78 18.36 -6.96
C GLU A 146 0.34 19.04 -6.19
N ARG A 147 1.33 19.54 -6.92
CA ARG A 147 2.46 20.26 -6.35
C ARG A 147 2.96 21.32 -7.32
N ASP A 148 3.13 22.55 -6.85
CA ASP A 148 3.71 23.67 -7.61
C ASP A 148 3.06 23.89 -9.00
N GLY A 149 1.74 23.70 -9.08
CA GLY A 149 0.96 23.85 -10.30
C GLY A 149 1.03 22.65 -11.26
N ILE A 150 1.72 21.58 -10.87
CA ILE A 150 1.78 20.31 -11.61
C ILE A 150 0.81 19.32 -10.97
N SER A 151 -0.06 18.71 -11.78
CA SER A 151 -0.98 17.67 -11.34
C SER A 151 -0.64 16.35 -12.02
N GLN A 152 -0.42 15.31 -11.22
CA GLN A 152 -0.16 13.95 -11.68
C GLN A 152 -1.25 13.01 -11.17
N ARG A 153 -1.77 12.18 -12.06
CA ARG A 153 -2.83 11.20 -11.73
C ARG A 153 -2.37 9.79 -12.10
N HIS A 154 -2.63 8.83 -11.22
CA HIS A 154 -2.39 7.41 -11.53
C HIS A 154 -3.46 6.52 -10.90
N ALA A 155 -3.70 5.36 -11.52
CA ALA A 155 -4.61 4.37 -10.99
C ALA A 155 -4.08 3.82 -9.67
N ALA A 156 -4.97 3.67 -8.68
CA ALA A 156 -4.64 3.21 -7.35
C ALA A 156 -5.80 2.37 -6.78
N ARG A 157 -6.08 1.25 -7.45
CA ARG A 157 -7.09 0.28 -7.00
C ARG A 157 -6.44 -0.79 -6.16
N PHE A 158 -6.87 -0.91 -4.92
CA PHE A 158 -6.36 -1.89 -3.95
C PHE A 158 -7.47 -2.24 -2.95
N VAL A 159 -7.30 -3.36 -2.28
CA VAL A 159 -8.13 -3.70 -1.11
C VAL A 159 -7.53 -3.02 0.11
N LEU A 160 -8.27 -2.09 0.73
CA LEU A 160 -7.88 -1.48 2.01
C LEU A 160 -8.32 -2.39 3.16
N ILE A 161 -7.41 -2.77 4.06
CA ILE A 161 -7.70 -3.57 5.26
C ILE A 161 -7.12 -2.90 6.49
#